data_04db7a61de4b316492e87654c1f9e77f
#
_entry.id   04db7a61de4b316492e87654c1f9e77f
#
_cell.length_a   1.000
_cell.length_b   1.000
_cell.length_c   1.000
_cell.angle_alpha   90.00
_cell.angle_beta   90.00
_cell.angle_gamma   90.00
#
_symmetry.space_group_name_H-M   'P 1'
#
loop_
_entity.id
_entity.type
_entity.pdbx_description
1 polymer ?
#
loop_
_entity_poly.entity_id
_entity_poly.type
_entity_poly.pdbx_seq_one_letter_code
_entity_poly.pdbx_strand_id
1 'polypeptide(L)'
;FTFICPTEIKEMDRLVDEDVHVVGFSGDNEFCKKAWRESNRLIKDIRHPLVADTGLILSEKLGIVDWNEGVCRRATFIVDPTHTIQHASENALDTGRNVDEVIRTLKALQSGGLTACSWNPGDDFVG
;
A
#
# COMPACT_ATOMS: atom_id res chain seq x y z
N PHE A 1 -16.50 -3.80 0.71
CA PHE A 1 -16.79 -3.81 -0.73
C PHE A 1 -17.06 -2.39 -1.22
N THR A 2 -16.04 -1.73 -1.81
CA THR A 2 -16.11 -0.36 -2.31
C THR A 2 -15.74 -0.30 -3.78
N PHE A 3 -15.88 0.89 -4.40
CA PHE A 3 -15.51 1.06 -5.81
C PHE A 3 -14.01 1.32 -6.01
N ILE A 4 -13.38 2.05 -5.10
CA ILE A 4 -11.97 2.47 -5.22
C ILE A 4 -11.02 1.35 -4.79
N CYS A 5 -11.29 0.70 -3.64
CA CYS A 5 -10.37 -0.27 -3.05
C CYS A 5 -9.96 -1.43 -3.98
N PRO A 6 -10.86 -2.06 -4.74
CA PRO A 6 -10.44 -3.13 -5.65
C PRO A 6 -9.45 -2.66 -6.71
N THR A 7 -9.59 -1.43 -7.20
CA THR A 7 -8.66 -0.87 -8.19
C THR A 7 -7.28 -0.67 -7.59
N GLU A 8 -7.20 -0.20 -6.35
CA GLU A 8 -5.95 -0.02 -5.64
C GLU A 8 -5.27 -1.36 -5.35
N ILE A 9 -6.02 -2.35 -4.85
CA ILE A 9 -5.48 -3.68 -4.55
C ILE A 9 -4.91 -4.32 -5.80
N LYS A 10 -5.62 -4.23 -6.92
CA LYS A 10 -5.16 -4.75 -8.20
C LYS A 10 -3.86 -4.08 -8.65
N GLU A 11 -3.81 -2.75 -8.62
CA GLU A 11 -2.63 -1.98 -9.05
C GLU A 11 -1.44 -2.17 -8.10
N MET A 12 -1.66 -2.26 -6.80
CA MET A 12 -0.61 -2.53 -5.82
C MET A 12 0.05 -3.91 -6.03
N ASP A 13 -0.65 -4.85 -6.65
CA ASP A 13 -0.08 -6.16 -6.97
C ASP A 13 1.10 -6.08 -7.95
N ARG A 14 1.22 -5.00 -8.72
CA ARG A 14 2.38 -4.73 -9.59
C ARG A 14 3.68 -4.66 -8.79
N LEU A 15 3.62 -4.26 -7.52
CA LEU A 15 4.79 -4.16 -6.65
C LEU A 15 5.40 -5.53 -6.31
N VAL A 16 4.66 -6.62 -6.46
CA VAL A 16 5.17 -7.97 -6.22
C VAL A 16 6.38 -8.29 -7.10
N ASP A 17 6.46 -7.69 -8.29
CA ASP A 17 7.55 -7.88 -9.25
C ASP A 17 8.75 -6.95 -9.00
N GLU A 18 8.74 -6.13 -7.94
CA GLU A 18 9.73 -5.06 -7.68
C GLU A 18 10.69 -5.39 -6.52
N ASP A 19 10.95 -6.66 -6.26
CA ASP A 19 11.84 -7.13 -5.18
C ASP A 19 11.42 -6.58 -3.80
N VAL A 20 10.15 -6.72 -3.47
CA VAL A 20 9.57 -6.27 -2.22
C VAL A 20 8.43 -7.20 -1.79
N HIS A 21 8.23 -7.36 -0.49
CA HIS A 21 7.06 -8.03 0.05
C HIS A 21 5.91 -7.03 0.17
N VAL A 22 4.80 -7.34 -0.48
CA VAL A 22 3.59 -6.50 -0.47
C VAL A 22 2.56 -7.13 0.45
N VAL A 23 2.01 -6.35 1.37
CA VAL A 23 0.95 -6.80 2.28
C VAL A 23 -0.12 -5.73 2.35
N GLY A 24 -1.37 -6.11 2.10
CA GLY A 24 -2.53 -5.25 2.26
C GLY A 24 -3.20 -5.47 3.61
N PHE A 25 -3.60 -4.39 4.27
CA PHE A 25 -4.31 -4.43 5.55
C PHE A 25 -5.64 -3.69 5.44
N SER A 26 -6.69 -4.23 6.08
CA SER A 26 -7.95 -3.51 6.30
C SER A 26 -8.64 -4.02 7.55
N GLY A 27 -9.63 -3.28 8.06
CA GLY A 27 -10.23 -3.48 9.37
C GLY A 27 -11.30 -4.55 9.46
N ASP A 28 -11.64 -5.25 8.38
CA ASP A 28 -12.58 -6.37 8.40
C ASP A 28 -11.88 -7.68 8.83
N ASN A 29 -12.63 -8.78 8.88
CA ASN A 29 -12.06 -10.07 9.26
C ASN A 29 -11.56 -10.86 8.04
N GLU A 30 -10.81 -11.94 8.31
CA GLU A 30 -10.23 -12.80 7.28
C GLU A 30 -11.28 -13.50 6.41
N PHE A 31 -12.43 -13.81 6.94
CA PHE A 31 -13.51 -14.47 6.20
C PHE A 31 -14.18 -13.53 5.21
N CYS A 32 -14.38 -12.28 5.61
CA CYS A 32 -14.87 -11.23 4.72
C CYS A 32 -13.90 -10.96 3.57
N LYS A 33 -12.60 -10.88 3.86
CA LYS A 33 -11.56 -10.70 2.85
C LYS A 33 -11.53 -11.85 1.85
N LYS A 34 -11.61 -13.07 2.33
CA LYS A 34 -11.62 -14.26 1.49
C LYS A 34 -12.82 -14.25 0.55
N ALA A 35 -14.01 -14.00 1.07
CA ALA A 35 -15.24 -13.93 0.28
C ALA A 35 -15.17 -12.83 -0.78
N TRP A 36 -14.66 -11.65 -0.41
CA TRP A 36 -14.50 -10.54 -1.33
C TRP A 36 -13.51 -10.85 -2.44
N ARG A 37 -12.36 -11.41 -2.09
CA ARG A 37 -11.33 -11.81 -3.04
C ARG A 37 -11.88 -12.83 -4.06
N GLU A 38 -12.61 -13.82 -3.60
CA GLU A 38 -13.18 -14.86 -4.46
C GLU A 38 -14.30 -14.33 -5.37
N SER A 39 -15.06 -13.34 -4.94
CA SER A 39 -16.21 -12.79 -5.65
C SER A 39 -15.91 -11.59 -6.55
N ASN A 40 -14.76 -10.94 -6.40
CA ASN A 40 -14.42 -9.73 -7.15
C ASN A 40 -13.38 -10.04 -8.23
N ARG A 41 -13.73 -9.82 -9.50
CA ARG A 41 -12.85 -10.12 -10.65
C ARG A 41 -11.56 -9.33 -10.66
N LEU A 42 -11.51 -8.16 -10.03
CA LEU A 42 -10.28 -7.33 -9.99
C LEU A 42 -9.23 -7.91 -9.05
N ILE A 43 -9.64 -8.59 -7.99
CA ILE A 43 -8.75 -9.01 -6.91
C ILE A 43 -8.60 -10.51 -6.73
N LYS A 44 -9.39 -11.32 -7.45
CA LYS A 44 -9.35 -12.78 -7.28
C LYS A 44 -7.98 -13.40 -7.60
N ASP A 45 -7.22 -12.79 -8.50
CA ASP A 45 -5.93 -13.31 -8.98
C ASP A 45 -4.72 -12.56 -8.41
N ILE A 46 -4.91 -11.71 -7.41
CA ILE A 46 -3.79 -11.01 -6.78
C ILE A 46 -2.85 -11.98 -6.07
N ARG A 47 -1.56 -11.65 -6.06
CA ARG A 47 -0.49 -12.47 -5.50
C ARG A 47 -0.11 -12.07 -4.08
N HIS A 48 -0.36 -10.82 -3.67
CA HIS A 48 -0.03 -10.37 -2.33
C HIS A 48 -1.13 -10.71 -1.33
N PRO A 49 -0.77 -10.96 -0.06
CA PRO A 49 -1.75 -11.26 0.99
C PRO A 49 -2.54 -10.03 1.40
N LEU A 50 -3.80 -10.27 1.76
CA LEU A 50 -4.67 -9.28 2.41
C LEU A 50 -4.85 -9.71 3.86
N VAL A 51 -4.39 -8.87 4.79
CA VAL A 51 -4.39 -9.16 6.22
C VAL A 51 -5.49 -8.39 6.93
N ALA A 52 -6.17 -9.06 7.85
CA ALA A 52 -7.23 -8.48 8.66
C ALA A 52 -6.63 -7.75 9.87
N ASP A 53 -6.79 -6.42 9.92
CA ASP A 53 -6.51 -5.61 11.11
C ASP A 53 -7.83 -5.44 11.89
N THR A 54 -8.37 -6.58 12.36
CA THR A 54 -9.64 -6.61 13.09
C THR A 54 -9.52 -5.81 14.38
N GLY A 55 -10.44 -4.87 14.56
CA GLY A 55 -10.38 -3.93 15.68
C GLY A 55 -9.47 -2.73 15.44
N LEU A 56 -8.85 -2.62 14.26
CA LEU A 56 -8.01 -1.49 13.86
C LEU A 56 -6.81 -1.23 14.79
N ILE A 57 -6.26 -2.29 15.38
CA ILE A 57 -5.18 -2.19 16.38
C ILE A 57 -3.90 -1.61 15.75
N LEU A 58 -3.45 -2.16 14.63
CA LEU A 58 -2.28 -1.65 13.91
C LEU A 58 -2.55 -0.27 13.33
N SER A 59 -3.72 -0.09 12.73
CA SER A 59 -4.11 1.19 12.13
C SER A 59 -4.17 2.32 13.15
N GLU A 60 -4.63 2.04 14.38
CA GLU A 60 -4.61 3.01 15.47
C GLU A 60 -3.18 3.40 15.85
N LYS A 61 -2.28 2.41 15.98
CA LYS A 61 -0.87 2.67 16.30
C LYS A 61 -0.17 3.50 15.23
N LEU A 62 -0.56 3.37 13.98
CA LEU A 62 -0.04 4.14 12.86
C LEU A 62 -0.71 5.51 12.69
N GLY A 63 -1.77 5.79 13.45
CA GLY A 63 -2.49 7.06 13.40
C GLY A 63 -3.32 7.26 12.13
N ILE A 64 -3.75 6.18 11.47
CA ILE A 64 -4.44 6.24 10.18
C ILE A 64 -5.92 5.87 10.25
N VAL A 65 -6.50 5.80 11.43
CA VAL A 65 -7.92 5.47 11.61
C VAL A 65 -8.79 6.71 11.42
N ASP A 66 -9.82 6.58 10.60
CA ASP A 66 -10.93 7.50 10.57
C ASP A 66 -12.01 6.99 11.54
N TRP A 67 -12.08 7.58 12.74
CA TRP A 67 -12.99 7.12 13.78
C TRP A 67 -14.46 7.46 13.49
N ASN A 68 -14.73 8.43 12.60
CA ASN A 68 -16.09 8.73 12.20
C ASN A 68 -16.68 7.63 11.32
N GLU A 69 -15.84 7.07 10.44
CA GLU A 69 -16.24 5.99 9.53
C GLU A 69 -15.89 4.60 10.07
N GLY A 70 -15.06 4.50 11.11
CA GLY A 70 -14.63 3.22 11.69
C GLY A 70 -13.75 2.39 10.76
N VAL A 71 -12.95 3.03 9.91
CA VAL A 71 -12.08 2.37 8.93
C VAL A 71 -10.69 3.00 8.94
N CYS A 72 -9.70 2.30 8.40
CA CYS A 72 -8.41 2.90 8.13
C CYS A 72 -8.46 3.76 6.86
N ARG A 73 -7.69 4.85 6.85
CA ARG A 73 -7.53 5.70 5.67
C ARG A 73 -6.66 5.01 4.63
N ARG A 74 -6.59 5.60 3.42
CA ARG A 74 -5.77 5.09 2.33
C ARG A 74 -4.31 5.44 2.57
N ALA A 75 -3.62 4.62 3.34
CA ALA A 75 -2.23 4.84 3.72
C ALA A 75 -1.31 3.83 3.04
N THR A 76 -0.07 4.25 2.77
CA THR A 76 0.99 3.39 2.23
C THR A 76 2.27 3.63 3.01
N PHE A 77 2.92 2.55 3.40
CA PHE A 77 4.20 2.59 4.11
C PHE A 77 5.21 1.73 3.36
N ILE A 78 6.43 2.25 3.23
CA ILE A 78 7.57 1.47 2.71
C ILE A 78 8.55 1.29 3.86
N VAL A 79 8.85 0.03 4.17
CA VAL A 79 9.71 -0.35 5.30
C VAL A 79 10.97 -1.00 4.74
N ASP A 80 12.14 -0.58 5.23
CA ASP A 80 13.42 -1.13 4.80
C ASP A 80 13.75 -2.46 5.51
N PRO A 81 14.83 -3.17 5.09
CA PRO A 81 15.22 -4.43 5.72
C PRO A 81 15.59 -4.32 7.21
N THR A 82 15.86 -3.12 7.72
CA THR A 82 16.12 -2.90 9.15
C THR A 82 14.85 -2.60 9.95
N HIS A 83 13.67 -2.77 9.34
CA HIS A 83 12.36 -2.50 9.93
C HIS A 83 12.10 -1.02 10.23
N THR A 84 12.73 -0.14 9.48
CA THR A 84 12.52 1.31 9.59
C THR A 84 11.60 1.79 8.47
N ILE A 85 10.60 2.60 8.82
CA ILE A 85 9.71 3.23 7.83
C ILE A 85 10.49 4.32 7.12
N GLN A 86 10.69 4.17 5.82
CA GLN A 86 11.39 5.13 4.97
C GLN A 86 10.44 6.03 4.18
N HIS A 87 9.20 5.64 4.03
CA HIS A 87 8.18 6.42 3.35
C HIS A 87 6.82 6.14 3.99
N ALA A 88 6.04 7.17 4.16
CA ALA A 88 4.65 7.09 4.60
C ALA A 88 3.83 8.12 3.84
N SER A 89 2.70 7.70 3.31
CA SER A 89 1.75 8.59 2.65
C SER A 89 0.32 8.21 3.01
N GLU A 90 -0.57 9.18 2.91
CA GLU A 90 -1.98 9.01 3.25
C GLU A 90 -2.83 9.87 2.34
N ASN A 91 -3.84 9.26 1.73
CA ASN A 91 -4.83 9.96 0.93
C ASN A 91 -6.17 10.04 1.69
N ALA A 92 -6.97 11.03 1.35
CA ALA A 92 -8.37 11.09 1.77
C ALA A 92 -9.13 9.85 1.27
N LEU A 93 -10.20 9.47 1.97
CA LEU A 93 -10.98 8.27 1.65
C LEU A 93 -11.53 8.24 0.21
N ASP A 94 -11.80 9.40 -0.36
CA ASP A 94 -12.35 9.52 -1.72
C ASP A 94 -11.28 9.53 -2.82
N THR A 95 -10.01 9.51 -2.44
CA THR A 95 -8.88 9.67 -3.37
C THR A 95 -8.01 8.42 -3.40
N GLY A 96 -8.04 7.70 -4.52
CA GLY A 96 -7.20 6.52 -4.73
C GLY A 96 -5.71 6.88 -4.77
N ARG A 97 -4.87 5.89 -4.49
CA ARG A 97 -3.41 6.01 -4.54
C ARG A 97 -2.93 6.08 -5.99
N ASN A 98 -1.73 6.63 -6.18
CA ASN A 98 -0.99 6.53 -7.44
C ASN A 98 0.12 5.47 -7.28
N VAL A 99 -0.09 4.29 -7.83
CA VAL A 99 0.86 3.17 -7.68
C VAL A 99 2.16 3.42 -8.44
N ASP A 100 2.14 4.15 -9.55
CA ASP A 100 3.36 4.52 -10.26
C ASP A 100 4.28 5.36 -9.36
N GLU A 101 3.72 6.26 -8.55
CA GLU A 101 4.48 7.04 -7.57
C GLU A 101 5.02 6.17 -6.43
N VAL A 102 4.27 5.17 -6.00
CA VAL A 102 4.75 4.20 -5.00
C VAL A 102 5.94 3.43 -5.55
N ILE A 103 5.87 2.97 -6.80
CA ILE A 103 6.96 2.27 -7.48
C ILE A 103 8.17 3.19 -7.64
N ARG A 104 7.98 4.43 -8.06
CA ARG A 104 9.04 5.43 -8.19
C ARG A 104 9.78 5.62 -6.86
N THR A 105 9.04 5.84 -5.79
CA THR A 105 9.60 6.03 -4.44
C THR A 105 10.32 4.78 -3.96
N LEU A 106 9.75 3.59 -4.17
CA LEU A 106 10.39 2.32 -3.82
C LEU A 106 11.73 2.17 -4.55
N LYS A 107 11.77 2.43 -5.86
CA LYS A 107 13.01 2.33 -6.65
C LYS A 107 14.05 3.35 -6.22
N ALA A 108 13.64 4.56 -5.87
CA ALA A 108 14.55 5.56 -5.30
C ALA A 108 15.19 5.06 -4.00
N LEU A 109 14.40 4.49 -3.10
CA LEU A 109 14.90 3.92 -1.85
C LEU A 109 15.82 2.71 -2.08
N GLN A 110 15.46 1.82 -2.98
CA GLN A 110 16.27 0.64 -3.33
C GLN A 110 17.61 1.01 -3.99
N SER A 111 17.67 2.13 -4.68
CA SER A 111 18.89 2.57 -5.38
C SER A 111 20.05 2.89 -4.43
N GLY A 112 19.75 3.29 -3.20
CA GLY A 112 20.74 3.69 -2.20
C GLY A 112 21.47 5.02 -2.51
N GLY A 113 21.11 5.71 -3.61
CA GLY A 113 21.74 6.97 -4.00
C GLY A 113 20.97 8.20 -3.53
N LEU A 114 21.55 9.37 -3.73
CA LEU A 114 20.88 10.65 -3.49
C LEU A 114 20.01 11.00 -4.70
N THR A 115 18.71 10.81 -4.56
CA THR A 115 17.76 11.07 -5.63
C THR A 115 17.18 12.47 -5.51
N ALA A 116 17.23 13.21 -6.60
CA ALA A 116 16.70 14.57 -6.66
C ALA A 116 15.18 14.60 -6.60
N CYS A 117 14.64 15.82 -6.42
CA CYS A 117 13.22 16.05 -6.60
C CYS A 117 12.78 15.58 -7.99
N SER A 118 11.66 14.89 -8.06
CA SER A 118 11.11 14.34 -9.31
C SER A 118 12.01 13.32 -10.03
N TRP A 119 12.92 12.72 -9.32
CA TRP A 119 13.79 11.66 -9.85
C TRP A 119 12.96 10.47 -10.36
N ASN A 120 13.35 9.93 -11.50
CA ASN A 120 12.79 8.69 -12.05
C ASN A 120 13.90 7.64 -12.19
N PRO A 121 13.54 6.33 -12.15
CA PRO A 121 14.51 5.27 -12.41
C PRO A 121 15.25 5.50 -13.73
N GLY A 122 16.58 5.45 -13.67
CA GLY A 122 17.45 5.75 -14.81
C GLY A 122 18.01 7.17 -14.81
N ASP A 123 17.46 8.08 -14.01
CA ASP A 123 18.01 9.43 -13.85
C ASP A 123 19.30 9.39 -13.02
N ASP A 124 20.17 10.39 -13.22
CA ASP A 124 21.40 10.53 -12.45
C ASP A 124 21.12 10.85 -10.97
N PHE A 125 22.03 10.47 -10.10
CA PHE A 125 22.00 10.89 -8.70
C PHE A 125 22.61 12.29 -8.55
N VAL A 126 22.25 12.99 -7.48
CA VAL A 126 22.74 14.35 -7.22
C VAL A 126 23.96 14.39 -6.28
N GLY A 127 24.50 13.27 -5.98
CA GLY A 127 25.69 13.22 -5.12
C GLY A 127 26.52 11.98 -5.32
#